data_ad9b4f2d7e115c4dd25b92b13a5bc5ab
#
_entry.id   ad9b4f2d7e115c4dd25b92b13a5bc5ab
#
_cell.length_a   1.000
_cell.length_b   1.000
_cell.length_c   1.000
_cell.angle_alpha   90.00
_cell.angle_beta   90.00
_cell.angle_gamma   90.00
#
_symmetry.space_group_name_H-M   'P 1'
#
loop_
_entity.id
_entity.type
_entity.pdbx_description
1 polymer ?
#
loop_
_entity_poly.entity_id
_entity_poly.type
_entity_poly.pdbx_seq_one_letter_code
_entity_poly.pdbx_strand_id
1 'polypeptide(L)'
;MQGISIHVVDVSRGVIAAGMHVELICDGTRIAAGETSSKGLLEVGGMAKKGMYEAIFHVAGWYRSQQVVLPSPPFLDVVTYRFGVSDPAQHYHLPFKCTPWGYSCFRGGA
;
A
#
# COMPACT_ATOMS: atom_id res chain seq x y z
N MET A 1 -9.17 12.52 -11.94
CA MET A 1 -7.81 12.12 -12.24
C MET A 1 -7.73 10.61 -12.31
N GLN A 2 -7.10 10.10 -13.32
CA GLN A 2 -6.88 8.67 -13.47
C GLN A 2 -5.65 8.25 -12.67
N GLY A 3 -5.54 6.98 -12.36
CA GLY A 3 -4.39 6.43 -11.68
C GLY A 3 -4.75 5.72 -10.39
N ILE A 4 -3.73 5.44 -9.61
CA ILE A 4 -3.85 4.70 -8.37
C ILE A 4 -3.25 5.54 -7.26
N SER A 5 -3.97 5.68 -6.16
CA SER A 5 -3.44 6.29 -4.94
C SER A 5 -3.56 5.32 -3.77
N ILE A 6 -2.59 5.36 -2.89
CA ILE A 6 -2.51 4.49 -1.72
C ILE A 6 -2.32 5.38 -0.50
N HIS A 7 -3.10 5.13 0.53
CA HIS A 7 -2.96 5.84 1.81
C HIS A 7 -2.80 4.83 2.93
N VAL A 8 -1.73 4.96 3.70
CA VAL A 8 -1.36 3.98 4.72
C VAL A 8 -1.44 4.59 6.11
N VAL A 9 -2.14 3.90 6.99
CA VAL A 9 -2.33 4.30 8.39
C VAL A 9 -1.97 3.14 9.31
N ASP A 10 -1.20 3.44 10.34
CA ASP A 10 -0.97 2.52 11.45
C ASP A 10 -2.06 2.75 12.48
N VAL A 11 -3.07 1.87 12.49
CA VAL A 11 -4.20 2.02 13.40
C VAL A 11 -3.89 1.55 14.82
N SER A 12 -2.79 0.80 15.03
CA SER A 12 -2.39 0.40 16.38
C SER A 12 -1.91 1.58 17.22
N ARG A 13 -1.33 2.60 16.58
CA ARG A 13 -0.88 3.81 17.27
C ARG A 13 -1.69 5.04 16.86
N GLY A 14 -2.59 4.90 15.88
CA GLY A 14 -3.40 6.02 15.41
C GLY A 14 -2.60 7.07 14.65
N VAL A 15 -1.61 6.66 13.87
CA VAL A 15 -0.74 7.58 13.13
C VAL A 15 -0.68 7.22 11.66
N ILE A 16 -0.37 8.21 10.84
CA ILE A 16 -0.09 8.01 9.43
C ILE A 16 1.21 7.24 9.28
N ALA A 17 1.25 6.25 8.38
CA ALA A 17 2.47 5.50 8.10
C ALA A 17 3.27 6.20 7.01
N ALA A 18 4.11 7.16 7.42
CA ALA A 18 5.05 7.83 6.54
C ALA A 18 6.30 6.98 6.35
N GLY A 19 6.79 6.89 5.11
CA GLY A 19 8.03 6.18 4.81
C GLY A 19 7.89 4.67 4.65
N MET A 20 6.68 4.15 4.47
CA MET A 20 6.51 2.72 4.17
C MET A 20 6.83 2.46 2.71
N HIS A 21 7.70 1.48 2.46
CA HIS A 21 7.99 1.06 1.09
C HIS A 21 6.81 0.28 0.52
N VAL A 22 6.37 0.68 -0.67
CA VAL A 22 5.26 0.04 -1.39
C VAL A 22 5.66 -0.14 -2.84
N GLU A 23 5.33 -1.31 -3.40
CA GLU A 23 5.55 -1.59 -4.81
C GLU A 23 4.21 -1.83 -5.48
N LEU A 24 4.12 -1.47 -6.76
CA LEU A 24 2.94 -1.71 -7.57
C LEU A 24 3.33 -2.55 -8.76
N ILE A 25 2.68 -3.70 -8.91
CA ILE A 25 2.91 -4.68 -9.97
C ILE A 25 1.67 -4.72 -10.85
N CYS A 26 1.84 -4.75 -12.15
CA CYS A 26 0.74 -4.95 -13.11
C CYS A 26 1.09 -6.11 -14.03
N ASP A 27 0.24 -7.13 -14.04
CA ASP A 27 0.42 -8.32 -14.87
C ASP A 27 1.84 -8.91 -14.77
N GLY A 28 2.36 -8.97 -13.53
CA GLY A 28 3.67 -9.54 -13.24
C GLY A 28 4.85 -8.60 -13.42
N THR A 29 4.63 -7.37 -13.88
CA THR A 29 5.70 -6.39 -14.09
C THR A 29 5.60 -5.26 -13.08
N ARG A 30 6.69 -4.96 -12.39
CA ARG A 30 6.72 -3.82 -11.47
C ARG A 30 6.66 -2.52 -12.26
N ILE A 31 5.63 -1.73 -12.00
CA ILE A 31 5.40 -0.45 -12.70
C ILE A 31 5.72 0.75 -11.83
N ALA A 32 5.77 0.59 -10.52
CA ALA A 32 6.12 1.67 -9.60
C ALA A 32 6.63 1.10 -8.29
N ALA A 33 7.45 1.87 -7.60
CA ALA A 33 7.90 1.59 -6.24
C ALA A 33 8.28 2.90 -5.58
N GLY A 34 8.07 3.00 -4.28
CA GLY A 34 8.45 4.18 -3.53
C GLY A 34 8.01 4.06 -2.09
N GLU A 35 8.30 5.11 -1.34
CA GLU A 35 7.88 5.19 0.05
C GLU A 35 6.70 6.16 0.18
N THR A 36 5.80 5.86 1.10
CA THR A 36 4.71 6.78 1.40
C THR A 36 5.26 8.12 1.88
N SER A 37 4.58 9.18 1.50
CA SER A 37 4.96 10.55 1.86
C SER A 37 4.75 10.82 3.34
N SER A 38 5.08 12.05 3.77
CA SER A 38 4.80 12.52 5.13
C SER A 38 3.31 12.48 5.48
N LYS A 39 2.43 12.36 4.47
CA LYS A 39 0.99 12.23 4.65
C LYS A 39 0.52 10.77 4.50
N GLY A 40 1.43 9.82 4.40
CA GLY A 40 1.10 8.42 4.21
C GLY A 40 0.61 8.08 2.82
N LEU A 41 0.90 8.92 1.82
CA LEU A 41 0.38 8.76 0.47
C LEU A 41 1.46 8.29 -0.50
N LEU A 42 1.05 7.42 -1.42
CA LEU A 42 1.81 7.11 -2.63
C LEU A 42 0.85 7.20 -3.80
N GLU A 43 1.21 7.98 -4.81
CA GLU A 43 0.35 8.19 -5.96
C GLU A 43 1.07 7.79 -7.24
N VAL A 44 0.35 7.05 -8.11
CA VAL A 44 0.84 6.65 -9.43
C VAL A 44 -0.17 7.16 -10.44
N GLY A 45 0.15 8.28 -11.08
CA GLY A 45 -0.77 8.94 -12.00
C GLY A 45 -0.60 8.49 -13.43
N GLY A 46 -1.70 8.51 -14.20
CA GLY A 46 -1.68 8.46 -15.65
C GLY A 46 -1.29 7.13 -16.28
N MET A 47 -1.01 6.10 -15.51
CA MET A 47 -0.44 4.86 -16.03
C MET A 47 -1.35 3.65 -15.86
N ALA A 48 -2.53 3.82 -15.27
CA ALA A 48 -3.42 2.70 -15.03
C ALA A 48 -3.97 2.15 -16.34
N LYS A 49 -3.79 0.88 -16.58
CA LYS A 49 -4.41 0.16 -17.68
C LYS A 49 -5.30 -0.93 -17.11
N LYS A 50 -6.22 -1.43 -17.92
CA LYS A 50 -7.05 -2.57 -17.53
C LYS A 50 -6.17 -3.79 -17.26
N GLY A 51 -6.42 -4.48 -16.15
CA GLY A 51 -5.66 -5.68 -15.81
C GLY A 51 -5.65 -5.97 -14.31
N MET A 52 -4.84 -6.95 -13.95
CA MET A 52 -4.65 -7.33 -12.56
C MET A 52 -3.40 -6.68 -12.00
N TYR A 53 -3.56 -6.09 -10.83
CA TYR A 53 -2.51 -5.37 -10.12
C TYR A 53 -2.24 -6.02 -8.77
N GLU A 54 -1.04 -5.78 -8.27
CA GLU A 54 -0.67 -6.14 -6.90
C GLU A 54 0.02 -4.95 -6.25
N ALA A 55 -0.47 -4.56 -5.07
CA ALA A 55 0.21 -3.61 -4.22
C ALA A 55 0.92 -4.38 -3.12
N ILE A 56 2.22 -4.16 -2.97
CA ILE A 56 3.05 -4.89 -2.01
C ILE A 56 3.50 -3.91 -0.93
N PHE A 57 3.05 -4.16 0.30
CA PHE A 57 3.29 -3.28 1.44
C PHE A 57 4.32 -3.93 2.37
N HIS A 58 5.44 -3.25 2.60
CA HIS A 58 6.50 -3.74 3.48
C HIS A 58 6.22 -3.32 4.92
N VAL A 59 5.27 -4.03 5.54
CA VAL A 59 4.72 -3.67 6.84
C VAL A 59 5.74 -3.86 7.96
N ALA A 60 6.32 -5.04 8.09
CA ALA A 60 7.27 -5.31 9.17
C ALA A 60 8.50 -4.42 9.08
N GLY A 61 9.01 -4.19 7.86
CA GLY A 61 10.16 -3.31 7.66
C GLY A 61 9.87 -1.89 8.13
N TRP A 62 8.66 -1.41 7.87
CA TRP A 62 8.26 -0.08 8.33
C TRP A 62 8.18 -0.01 9.86
N TYR A 63 7.55 -1.01 10.51
CA TYR A 63 7.47 -1.02 11.97
C TYR A 63 8.85 -1.07 12.62
N ARG A 64 9.79 -1.83 12.05
CA ARG A 64 11.16 -1.85 12.54
C ARG A 64 11.82 -0.49 12.39
N SER A 65 11.57 0.22 11.30
CA SER A 65 12.09 1.57 11.10
C SER A 65 11.53 2.56 12.11
N GLN A 66 10.36 2.26 12.66
CA GLN A 66 9.71 3.04 13.73
C GLN A 66 10.12 2.54 15.12
N GLN A 67 11.08 1.61 15.20
CA GLN A 67 11.60 1.04 16.44
C GLN A 67 10.53 0.32 17.27
N VAL A 68 9.54 -0.24 16.58
CA VAL A 68 8.58 -1.14 17.20
C VAL A 68 9.19 -2.52 17.26
N VAL A 69 9.20 -3.12 18.44
CA VAL A 69 9.73 -4.46 18.62
C VAL A 69 8.73 -5.48 18.09
N LEU A 70 9.18 -6.31 17.15
CA LEU A 70 8.38 -7.36 16.55
C LEU A 70 8.94 -8.72 16.93
N PRO A 71 8.11 -9.78 16.95
CA PRO A 71 8.61 -11.14 17.04
C PRO A 71 9.57 -11.45 15.88
N SER A 72 10.41 -12.44 16.05
CA SER A 72 11.31 -12.93 14.99
C SER A 72 11.00 -14.41 14.70
N PRO A 73 10.38 -14.74 13.55
CA PRO A 73 9.91 -13.82 12.50
C PRO A 73 8.69 -13.00 12.92
N PRO A 74 8.40 -11.88 12.25
CA PRO A 74 7.21 -11.11 12.56
C PRO A 74 5.95 -11.86 12.14
N PHE A 75 4.84 -11.62 12.83
CA PHE A 75 3.58 -12.24 12.44
C PHE A 75 3.12 -11.76 11.08
N LEU A 76 3.04 -10.43 10.90
CA LEU A 76 2.70 -9.81 9.63
C LEU A 76 3.98 -9.24 9.03
N ASP A 77 4.41 -9.79 7.90
CA ASP A 77 5.64 -9.36 7.25
C ASP A 77 5.34 -8.43 6.08
N VAL A 78 5.19 -8.98 4.89
CA VAL A 78 4.88 -8.24 3.67
C VAL A 78 3.45 -8.60 3.27
N VAL A 79 2.66 -7.60 2.88
CA VAL A 79 1.30 -7.82 2.42
C VAL A 79 1.24 -7.62 0.91
N THR A 80 0.71 -8.61 0.20
CA THR A 80 0.41 -8.49 -1.21
C THR A 80 -1.11 -8.39 -1.37
N TYR A 81 -1.58 -7.24 -1.86
CA TYR A 81 -2.99 -7.02 -2.11
C TYR A 81 -3.24 -7.02 -3.61
N ARG A 82 -3.95 -8.05 -4.08
CA ARG A 82 -4.23 -8.23 -5.49
C ARG A 82 -5.60 -7.66 -5.82
N PHE A 83 -5.66 -6.80 -6.84
CA PHE A 83 -6.91 -6.14 -7.22
C PHE A 83 -6.98 -5.95 -8.73
N GLY A 84 -8.20 -5.76 -9.24
CA GLY A 84 -8.43 -5.56 -10.66
C GLY A 84 -8.76 -4.13 -10.99
N VAL A 85 -8.22 -3.65 -12.10
CA VAL A 85 -8.61 -2.39 -12.72
C VAL A 85 -9.43 -2.74 -13.95
N SER A 86 -10.75 -2.57 -13.86
CA SER A 86 -11.67 -2.88 -14.97
C SER A 86 -11.86 -1.67 -15.89
N ASP A 87 -11.74 -0.47 -15.37
CA ASP A 87 -11.92 0.77 -16.13
C ASP A 87 -10.77 1.72 -15.82
N PRO A 88 -9.77 1.80 -16.71
CA PRO A 88 -8.60 2.67 -16.47
C PRO A 88 -8.91 4.17 -16.54
N ALA A 89 -10.13 4.55 -16.95
CA ALA A 89 -10.55 5.95 -16.90
C ALA A 89 -10.90 6.40 -15.49
N GLN A 90 -11.14 5.46 -14.57
CA GLN A 90 -11.45 5.77 -13.19
C GLN A 90 -10.18 5.86 -12.34
N HIS A 91 -10.29 6.61 -11.25
CA HIS A 91 -9.25 6.63 -10.23
C HIS A 91 -9.51 5.52 -9.22
N TYR A 92 -8.43 4.83 -8.80
CA TYR A 92 -8.51 3.76 -7.82
C TYR A 92 -7.75 4.17 -6.58
N HIS A 93 -8.46 4.33 -5.48
CA HIS A 93 -7.88 4.69 -4.20
C HIS A 93 -7.89 3.49 -3.27
N LEU A 94 -6.73 3.16 -2.69
CA LEU A 94 -6.55 2.03 -1.78
C LEU A 94 -6.19 2.55 -0.38
N PRO A 95 -7.15 2.62 0.55
CA PRO A 95 -6.82 2.79 1.96
C PRO A 95 -6.25 1.49 2.51
N PHE A 96 -5.05 1.57 3.06
CA PHE A 96 -4.40 0.44 3.72
C PHE A 96 -4.23 0.77 5.20
N LYS A 97 -4.87 -0.01 6.06
CA LYS A 97 -4.84 0.18 7.51
C LYS A 97 -4.18 -1.03 8.13
N CYS A 98 -3.13 -0.82 8.89
CA CYS A 98 -2.34 -1.93 9.41
C CYS A 98 -2.05 -1.82 10.90
N THR A 99 -1.72 -2.96 11.46
CA THR A 99 -1.13 -3.15 12.77
C THR A 99 0.00 -4.16 12.59
N PRO A 100 0.82 -4.43 13.61
CA PRO A 100 1.78 -5.54 13.51
C PRO A 100 1.13 -6.93 13.35
N TRP A 101 -0.20 -7.03 13.50
CA TRP A 101 -0.92 -8.29 13.59
C TRP A 101 -1.94 -8.52 12.48
N GLY A 102 -2.23 -7.51 11.68
CA GLY A 102 -3.23 -7.64 10.65
C GLY A 102 -3.41 -6.35 9.86
N TYR A 103 -4.33 -6.39 8.88
CA TYR A 103 -4.55 -5.23 8.02
C TYR A 103 -5.95 -5.26 7.42
N SER A 104 -6.38 -4.12 6.89
CA SER A 104 -7.51 -4.05 5.97
C SER A 104 -7.10 -3.21 4.76
N CYS A 105 -7.61 -3.60 3.61
CA CYS A 105 -7.41 -2.87 2.36
C CYS A 105 -8.64 -3.04 1.50
N PHE A 106 -9.05 -1.98 0.84
CA PHE A 106 -10.25 -2.01 0.01
C PHE A 106 -10.18 -0.88 -1.01
N ARG A 107 -11.10 -0.88 -1.97
CA ARG A 107 -11.26 0.26 -2.86
C ARG A 107 -12.03 1.35 -2.14
N GLY A 108 -11.37 2.46 -1.86
CA GLY A 108 -11.99 3.61 -1.22
C GLY A 108 -12.65 4.56 -2.22
N GLY A 109 -13.38 5.53 -1.71
CA GLY A 109 -13.87 6.64 -2.50
C GLY A 109 -12.70 7.53 -2.93
N ALA A 110 -12.74 8.01 -4.14
CA ALA A 110 -11.67 8.82 -4.70
C ALA A 110 -11.58 10.19 -4.05
#